data_1a2d50d0b70f9d3492f73507797d7794
#
_entry.id   1a2d50d0b70f9d3492f73507797d7794
#
_cell.length_a   1.000
_cell.length_b   1.000
_cell.length_c   1.000
_cell.angle_alpha   90.00
_cell.angle_beta   90.00
_cell.angle_gamma   90.00
#
_symmetry.space_group_name_H-M   'P 1'
#
loop_
_entity.id
_entity.type
_entity.pdbx_description
1 polymer ?
#
loop_
_entity_poly.entity_id
_entity_poly.type
_entity_poly.pdbx_seq_one_letter_code
_entity_poly.pdbx_strand_id
1 'polypeptide(L)'
;MAYEALKQRVLEANLILPKHNLVLFTWGNVSEYDREAGVIAIKPSGVDYDVMKAEDIVIVDIDGNKIEGALKPSSDLDTHLEIYRNFPDVKGVVHTHSTWATTMAQNGQEIPAFGTTQGDYFYGTIPCTRAMTDAEIKGAYELETGKVIVETFKDKDPNAIPGVLVFNHGPFAWGKDAFDAVHNITVLEQVANMAWHNLVLNPNLQPMSQTILDKHYLRKHGANAYYGQG
;
A
#
# COMPACT_ATOMS: atom_id res chain seq x y z
N MET A 1 7.53 -9.71 26.04
CA MET A 1 8.00 -10.34 24.77
C MET A 1 8.79 -9.30 23.97
N ALA A 2 9.70 -9.70 23.09
CA ALA A 2 10.68 -8.75 22.55
C ALA A 2 10.10 -7.70 21.59
N TYR A 3 8.94 -7.92 20.96
CA TYR A 3 8.41 -7.05 19.90
C TYR A 3 6.97 -6.56 20.17
N GLU A 4 6.57 -6.44 21.43
CA GLU A 4 5.19 -6.08 21.84
C GLU A 4 4.73 -4.75 21.22
N ALA A 5 5.54 -3.71 21.30
CA ALA A 5 5.19 -2.39 20.77
C ALA A 5 4.98 -2.40 19.25
N LEU A 6 5.82 -3.14 18.51
CA LEU A 6 5.70 -3.29 17.06
C LEU A 6 4.43 -4.09 16.70
N LYS A 7 4.19 -5.22 17.38
CA LYS A 7 2.97 -6.02 17.20
C LYS A 7 1.70 -5.21 17.47
N GLN A 8 1.70 -4.42 18.54
CA GLN A 8 0.56 -3.58 18.91
C GLN A 8 0.28 -2.52 17.83
N ARG A 9 1.30 -1.84 17.31
CA ARG A 9 1.15 -0.88 16.22
C ARG A 9 0.59 -1.53 14.95
N VAL A 10 1.11 -2.70 14.57
CA VAL A 10 0.64 -3.42 13.38
C VAL A 10 -0.79 -3.93 13.57
N LEU A 11 -1.16 -4.42 14.76
CA LEU A 11 -2.54 -4.75 15.08
C LEU A 11 -3.45 -3.53 14.90
N GLU A 12 -3.13 -2.41 15.56
CA GLU A 12 -3.94 -1.19 15.50
C GLU A 12 -4.11 -0.69 14.07
N ALA A 13 -3.04 -0.69 13.26
CA ALA A 13 -3.09 -0.32 11.86
C ALA A 13 -4.02 -1.25 11.04
N ASN A 14 -3.93 -2.57 11.26
CA ASN A 14 -4.84 -3.53 10.62
C ASN A 14 -6.30 -3.28 11.01
N LEU A 15 -6.59 -2.96 12.28
CA LEU A 15 -7.95 -2.70 12.76
C LEU A 15 -8.56 -1.39 12.22
N ILE A 16 -7.79 -0.53 11.56
CA ILE A 16 -8.30 0.65 10.85
C ILE A 16 -8.96 0.23 9.53
N LEU A 17 -8.46 -0.79 8.85
CA LEU A 17 -8.95 -1.20 7.53
C LEU A 17 -10.46 -1.46 7.48
N PRO A 18 -11.06 -2.30 8.38
CA PRO A 18 -12.50 -2.49 8.40
C PRO A 18 -13.28 -1.23 8.80
N LYS A 19 -12.73 -0.36 9.66
CA LYS A 19 -13.37 0.90 10.03
C LYS A 19 -13.51 1.87 8.86
N HIS A 20 -12.61 1.80 7.89
CA HIS A 20 -12.62 2.60 6.66
C HIS A 20 -13.27 1.86 5.47
N ASN A 21 -13.88 0.70 5.69
CA ASN A 21 -14.51 -0.14 4.66
C ASN A 21 -13.54 -0.54 3.54
N LEU A 22 -12.27 -0.74 3.86
CA LEU A 22 -11.22 -1.13 2.91
C LEU A 22 -11.10 -2.64 2.74
N VAL A 23 -11.67 -3.41 3.65
CA VAL A 23 -11.60 -4.88 3.68
C VAL A 23 -12.93 -5.49 4.09
N LEU A 24 -13.13 -6.73 3.64
CA LEU A 24 -14.21 -7.63 4.07
C LEU A 24 -13.58 -8.91 4.63
N PHE A 25 -14.24 -9.54 5.61
CA PHE A 25 -13.78 -10.80 6.21
C PHE A 25 -12.32 -10.70 6.69
N THR A 26 -11.48 -11.62 6.22
CA THR A 26 -10.05 -11.68 6.55
C THR A 26 -9.13 -11.05 5.49
N TRP A 27 -9.73 -10.45 4.44
CA TRP A 27 -8.98 -9.89 3.30
C TRP A 27 -8.09 -8.71 3.73
N GLY A 28 -7.02 -8.52 2.97
CA GLY A 28 -6.07 -7.44 3.22
C GLY A 28 -5.20 -7.68 4.45
N ASN A 29 -4.18 -6.88 4.54
CA ASN A 29 -3.19 -6.95 5.62
C ASN A 29 -2.31 -5.70 5.65
N VAL A 30 -1.73 -5.46 6.83
CA VAL A 30 -0.70 -4.44 7.05
C VAL A 30 0.50 -5.09 7.69
N SER A 31 1.68 -4.64 7.32
CA SER A 31 2.94 -4.96 7.99
C SER A 31 3.75 -3.70 8.32
N GLU A 32 4.71 -3.84 9.24
CA GLU A 32 5.69 -2.79 9.54
C GLU A 32 7.07 -3.39 9.72
N TYR A 33 8.08 -2.76 9.13
CA TYR A 33 9.48 -3.12 9.20
C TYR A 33 10.23 -2.25 10.21
N ASP A 34 10.62 -2.82 11.33
CA ASP A 34 11.63 -2.23 12.22
C ASP A 34 13.02 -2.51 11.65
N ARG A 35 13.57 -1.53 10.91
CA ARG A 35 14.87 -1.67 10.24
C ARG A 35 16.05 -1.72 11.22
N GLU A 36 15.90 -1.17 12.43
CA GLU A 36 16.95 -1.20 13.45
C GLU A 36 17.03 -2.59 14.08
N ALA A 37 15.88 -3.19 14.38
CA ALA A 37 15.81 -4.56 14.88
C ALA A 37 15.96 -5.63 13.79
N GLY A 38 15.84 -5.25 12.51
CA GLY A 38 15.89 -6.15 11.36
C GLY A 38 14.70 -7.10 11.26
N VAL A 39 13.51 -6.70 11.79
CA VAL A 39 12.32 -7.55 11.85
C VAL A 39 11.08 -6.88 11.31
N ILE A 40 10.19 -7.68 10.74
CA ILE A 40 8.90 -7.25 10.18
C ILE A 40 7.78 -7.91 10.97
N ALA A 41 6.83 -7.10 11.43
CA ALA A 41 5.56 -7.58 11.97
C ALA A 41 4.49 -7.57 10.87
N ILE A 42 3.74 -8.66 10.75
CA ILE A 42 2.69 -8.79 9.72
C ILE A 42 1.46 -9.50 10.27
N LYS A 43 0.28 -9.11 9.75
CA LYS A 43 -0.99 -9.78 10.04
C LYS A 43 -0.90 -11.29 9.78
N PRO A 44 -1.44 -12.14 10.67
CA PRO A 44 -1.56 -13.58 10.41
C PRO A 44 -2.56 -13.87 9.28
N SER A 45 -2.33 -14.95 8.53
CA SER A 45 -3.24 -15.43 7.49
C SER A 45 -4.55 -15.92 8.09
N GLY A 46 -5.69 -15.51 7.50
CA GLY A 46 -7.01 -16.06 7.79
C GLY A 46 -7.59 -15.75 9.18
N VAL A 47 -7.03 -14.79 9.92
CA VAL A 47 -7.58 -14.34 11.22
C VAL A 47 -8.50 -13.15 11.01
N ASP A 48 -9.74 -13.25 11.53
CA ASP A 48 -10.72 -12.17 11.47
C ASP A 48 -10.29 -10.96 12.31
N TYR A 49 -10.59 -9.77 11.80
CA TYR A 49 -10.25 -8.50 12.47
C TYR A 49 -10.89 -8.35 13.85
N ASP A 50 -12.11 -8.87 14.03
CA ASP A 50 -12.86 -8.73 15.29
C ASP A 50 -12.28 -9.52 16.47
N VAL A 51 -11.48 -10.56 16.17
CA VAL A 51 -10.90 -11.44 17.20
C VAL A 51 -9.37 -11.36 17.26
N MET A 52 -8.75 -10.68 16.29
CA MET A 52 -7.30 -10.57 16.20
C MET A 52 -6.69 -9.79 17.37
N LYS A 53 -5.59 -10.30 17.90
CA LYS A 53 -4.87 -9.71 19.04
C LYS A 53 -3.39 -9.48 18.66
N ALA A 54 -2.69 -8.66 19.47
CA ALA A 54 -1.27 -8.39 19.25
C ALA A 54 -0.40 -9.68 19.28
N GLU A 55 -0.78 -10.65 20.11
CA GLU A 55 -0.09 -11.94 20.20
C GLU A 55 -0.18 -12.77 18.90
N ASP A 56 -1.20 -12.53 18.07
CA ASP A 56 -1.41 -13.21 16.79
C ASP A 56 -0.49 -12.67 15.68
N ILE A 57 -0.02 -11.41 15.81
CA ILE A 57 0.87 -10.78 14.84
C ILE A 57 2.19 -11.56 14.78
N VAL A 58 2.59 -11.90 13.54
CA VAL A 58 3.76 -12.73 13.27
C VAL A 58 4.99 -11.84 13.04
N ILE A 59 6.13 -12.21 13.63
CA ILE A 59 7.41 -11.56 13.39
C ILE A 59 8.25 -12.44 12.48
N VAL A 60 8.78 -11.83 11.42
CA VAL A 60 9.69 -12.46 10.46
C VAL A 60 10.94 -11.60 10.27
N ASP A 61 12.03 -12.18 9.72
CA ASP A 61 13.17 -11.40 9.22
C ASP A 61 12.92 -10.95 7.76
N ILE A 62 13.88 -10.20 7.20
CA ILE A 62 13.79 -9.72 5.80
C ILE A 62 13.85 -10.86 4.77
N ASP A 63 14.31 -12.03 5.15
CA ASP A 63 14.37 -13.22 4.30
C ASP A 63 13.09 -14.08 4.40
N GLY A 64 12.13 -13.66 5.25
CA GLY A 64 10.84 -14.33 5.44
C GLY A 64 10.88 -15.45 6.49
N ASN A 65 12.00 -15.63 7.20
CA ASN A 65 12.09 -16.62 8.25
C ASN A 65 11.29 -16.16 9.47
N LYS A 66 10.41 -17.02 9.98
CA LYS A 66 9.63 -16.71 11.18
C LYS A 66 10.50 -16.69 12.43
N ILE A 67 10.52 -15.55 13.12
CA ILE A 67 11.25 -15.32 14.37
C ILE A 67 10.34 -15.55 15.58
N GLU A 68 9.10 -15.03 15.54
CA GLU A 68 8.14 -15.14 16.65
C GLU A 68 6.69 -15.22 16.12
N GLY A 69 5.82 -15.92 16.85
CA GLY A 69 4.41 -16.09 16.56
C GLY A 69 4.02 -17.53 16.31
N ALA A 70 2.84 -17.93 16.81
CA ALA A 70 2.30 -19.28 16.67
C ALA A 70 1.67 -19.52 15.29
N LEU A 71 1.15 -18.45 14.67
CA LEU A 71 0.39 -18.51 13.43
C LEU A 71 1.28 -18.44 12.19
N LYS A 72 0.68 -18.65 11.00
CA LYS A 72 1.34 -18.39 9.72
C LYS A 72 1.18 -16.90 9.37
N PRO A 73 2.21 -16.23 8.80
CA PRO A 73 2.06 -14.88 8.29
C PRO A 73 1.05 -14.85 7.13
N SER A 74 0.59 -13.64 6.76
CA SER A 74 -0.19 -13.43 5.54
C SER A 74 0.48 -14.07 4.33
N SER A 75 -0.32 -14.59 3.38
CA SER A 75 0.19 -15.09 2.09
C SER A 75 0.95 -14.03 1.31
N ASP A 76 0.59 -12.74 1.47
CA ASP A 76 1.23 -11.62 0.79
C ASP A 76 2.62 -11.25 1.34
N LEU A 77 3.14 -12.01 2.31
CA LEU A 77 4.43 -11.72 2.94
C LEU A 77 5.53 -11.44 1.92
N ASP A 78 5.71 -12.33 0.94
CA ASP A 78 6.79 -12.19 -0.05
C ASP A 78 6.67 -10.92 -0.89
N THR A 79 5.44 -10.47 -1.19
CA THR A 79 5.20 -9.17 -1.84
C THR A 79 5.66 -8.02 -0.96
N HIS A 80 5.33 -8.04 0.34
CA HIS A 80 5.76 -7.01 1.29
C HIS A 80 7.28 -6.98 1.45
N LEU A 81 7.91 -8.16 1.55
CA LEU A 81 9.37 -8.27 1.66
C LEU A 81 10.07 -7.68 0.43
N GLU A 82 9.55 -7.94 -0.76
CA GLU A 82 10.12 -7.41 -2.01
C GLU A 82 10.03 -5.88 -2.06
N ILE A 83 8.92 -5.29 -1.59
CA ILE A 83 8.77 -3.84 -1.45
C ILE A 83 9.81 -3.29 -0.44
N TYR A 84 9.96 -3.90 0.73
CA TYR A 84 10.92 -3.46 1.74
C TYR A 84 12.38 -3.57 1.29
N ARG A 85 12.74 -4.58 0.51
CA ARG A 85 14.09 -4.77 -0.04
C ARG A 85 14.47 -3.70 -1.04
N ASN A 86 13.51 -3.25 -1.85
CA ASN A 86 13.76 -2.36 -2.98
C ASN A 86 13.43 -0.89 -2.71
N PHE A 87 12.60 -0.58 -1.68
CA PHE A 87 12.24 0.78 -1.29
C PHE A 87 12.79 1.08 0.11
N PRO A 88 14.00 1.62 0.23
CA PRO A 88 14.74 1.69 1.49
C PRO A 88 14.08 2.57 2.56
N ASP A 89 13.31 3.59 2.18
CA ASP A 89 12.64 4.50 3.11
C ASP A 89 11.27 3.98 3.58
N VAL A 90 10.74 2.95 2.91
CA VAL A 90 9.46 2.34 3.27
C VAL A 90 9.63 1.48 4.51
N LYS A 91 8.75 1.71 5.50
CA LYS A 91 8.68 0.92 6.74
C LYS A 91 7.30 0.34 7.02
N GLY A 92 6.24 0.82 6.36
CA GLY A 92 4.90 0.24 6.42
C GLY A 92 4.42 -0.16 5.02
N VAL A 93 3.77 -1.31 4.88
CA VAL A 93 3.13 -1.77 3.64
C VAL A 93 1.74 -2.29 3.95
N VAL A 94 0.78 -1.96 3.09
CA VAL A 94 -0.62 -2.38 3.18
C VAL A 94 -1.12 -2.89 1.84
N HIS A 95 -1.91 -3.94 1.89
CA HIS A 95 -2.66 -4.48 0.76
C HIS A 95 -4.15 -4.60 1.11
N THR A 96 -5.02 -4.29 0.15
CA THR A 96 -6.46 -4.47 0.27
C THR A 96 -7.08 -4.90 -1.05
N HIS A 97 -8.34 -5.36 -0.98
CA HIS A 97 -9.22 -5.52 -2.16
C HIS A 97 -10.35 -4.49 -2.09
N SER A 98 -10.02 -3.26 -1.73
CA SER A 98 -10.99 -2.18 -1.63
C SER A 98 -11.61 -1.88 -2.99
N THR A 99 -12.91 -1.56 -2.99
CA THR A 99 -13.77 -1.66 -4.18
C THR A 99 -13.29 -0.83 -5.37
N TRP A 100 -12.98 0.44 -5.16
CA TRP A 100 -12.72 1.37 -6.26
C TRP A 100 -11.31 1.18 -6.82
N ALA A 101 -10.33 1.06 -5.96
CA ALA A 101 -8.95 0.81 -6.36
C ALA A 101 -8.83 -0.56 -7.06
N THR A 102 -9.50 -1.59 -6.55
CA THR A 102 -9.52 -2.91 -7.20
C THR A 102 -10.26 -2.86 -8.54
N THR A 103 -11.33 -2.08 -8.67
CA THR A 103 -12.01 -1.87 -9.96
C THR A 103 -11.06 -1.28 -11.00
N MET A 104 -10.29 -0.25 -10.65
CA MET A 104 -9.28 0.34 -11.54
C MET A 104 -8.19 -0.68 -11.89
N ALA A 105 -7.69 -1.42 -10.90
CA ALA A 105 -6.68 -2.48 -11.08
C ALA A 105 -7.15 -3.59 -12.03
N GLN A 106 -8.39 -4.06 -11.90
CA GLN A 106 -8.97 -5.09 -12.77
C GLN A 106 -9.09 -4.63 -14.23
N ASN A 107 -9.29 -3.33 -14.44
CA ASN A 107 -9.33 -2.73 -15.78
C ASN A 107 -7.95 -2.37 -16.33
N GLY A 108 -6.88 -2.58 -15.57
CA GLY A 108 -5.52 -2.15 -15.97
C GLY A 108 -5.38 -0.64 -16.10
N GLN A 109 -6.23 0.10 -15.38
CA GLN A 109 -6.26 1.56 -15.45
C GLN A 109 -5.42 2.16 -14.34
N GLU A 110 -4.48 3.01 -14.70
CA GLU A 110 -3.82 3.91 -13.75
C GLU A 110 -4.79 5.00 -13.28
N ILE A 111 -4.48 5.68 -12.18
CA ILE A 111 -5.27 6.79 -11.67
C ILE A 111 -4.54 8.11 -11.96
N PRO A 112 -4.93 8.83 -13.04
CA PRO A 112 -4.33 10.12 -13.36
C PRO A 112 -4.59 11.16 -12.27
N ALA A 113 -3.67 12.10 -12.09
CA ALA A 113 -3.83 13.17 -11.10
C ALA A 113 -4.86 14.21 -11.57
N PHE A 114 -6.15 13.90 -11.41
CA PHE A 114 -7.25 14.77 -11.87
C PHE A 114 -7.49 15.97 -10.94
N GLY A 115 -7.17 15.88 -9.67
CA GLY A 115 -7.50 16.93 -8.72
C GLY A 115 -6.57 17.02 -7.53
N THR A 116 -6.72 18.11 -6.78
CA THR A 116 -5.84 18.48 -5.68
C THR A 116 -5.88 17.52 -4.49
N THR A 117 -6.98 16.78 -4.31
CA THR A 117 -7.06 15.71 -3.29
C THR A 117 -5.99 14.65 -3.53
N GLN A 118 -5.81 14.21 -4.78
CA GLN A 118 -4.71 13.30 -5.13
C GLN A 118 -3.35 14.00 -5.01
N GLY A 119 -3.24 15.23 -5.53
CA GLY A 119 -2.00 16.00 -5.52
C GLY A 119 -1.44 16.31 -4.12
N ASP A 120 -2.26 16.26 -3.08
CA ASP A 120 -1.81 16.41 -1.70
C ASP A 120 -1.05 15.19 -1.16
N TYR A 121 -1.14 14.01 -1.82
CA TYR A 121 -0.58 12.75 -1.33
C TYR A 121 0.25 11.98 -2.36
N PHE A 122 -0.06 12.14 -3.65
CA PHE A 122 0.61 11.45 -4.75
C PHE A 122 1.10 12.48 -5.77
N TYR A 123 2.41 12.51 -5.99
CA TYR A 123 3.02 13.46 -6.92
C TYR A 123 2.91 12.98 -8.37
N GLY A 124 1.68 12.81 -8.83
CA GLY A 124 1.37 12.37 -10.19
C GLY A 124 0.35 11.26 -10.26
N THR A 125 0.41 10.52 -11.37
CA THR A 125 -0.42 9.36 -11.65
C THR A 125 -0.05 8.20 -10.75
N ILE A 126 -1.04 7.56 -10.11
CA ILE A 126 -0.85 6.29 -9.42
C ILE A 126 -0.81 5.20 -10.48
N PRO A 127 0.30 4.47 -10.65
CA PRO A 127 0.46 3.53 -11.74
C PRO A 127 -0.32 2.23 -11.52
N CYS A 128 -0.62 1.54 -12.63
CA CYS A 128 -1.02 0.14 -12.65
C CYS A 128 0.14 -0.69 -13.20
N THR A 129 0.40 -1.86 -12.62
CA THR A 129 1.42 -2.78 -13.13
C THR A 129 1.02 -3.35 -14.49
N ARG A 130 1.97 -3.88 -15.23
CA ARG A 130 1.67 -4.80 -16.34
C ARG A 130 0.97 -6.08 -15.84
N ALA A 131 0.34 -6.80 -16.74
CA ALA A 131 -0.09 -8.15 -16.44
C ALA A 131 1.11 -9.05 -16.11
N MET A 132 0.92 -9.97 -15.18
CA MET A 132 1.88 -11.03 -14.90
C MET A 132 1.82 -12.09 -16.00
N THR A 133 2.96 -12.66 -16.32
CA THR A 133 3.06 -13.78 -17.27
C THR A 133 2.56 -15.09 -16.63
N ASP A 134 2.19 -16.05 -17.44
CA ASP A 134 1.81 -17.39 -16.97
C ASP A 134 2.89 -18.07 -16.10
N ALA A 135 4.15 -17.82 -16.39
CA ALA A 135 5.27 -18.37 -15.62
C ALA A 135 5.38 -17.76 -14.23
N GLU A 136 5.20 -16.43 -14.12
CA GLU A 136 5.16 -15.70 -12.85
C GLU A 136 3.98 -16.17 -11.99
N ILE A 137 2.78 -16.32 -12.60
CA ILE A 137 1.56 -16.76 -11.91
C ILE A 137 1.68 -18.20 -11.39
N LYS A 138 2.28 -19.10 -12.18
CA LYS A 138 2.45 -20.53 -11.81
C LYS A 138 3.66 -20.76 -10.91
N GLY A 139 4.54 -19.77 -10.77
CA GLY A 139 5.73 -19.82 -9.94
C GLY A 139 5.48 -19.35 -8.51
N ALA A 140 6.37 -18.50 -8.00
CA ALA A 140 6.24 -17.87 -6.68
C ALA A 140 5.40 -16.60 -6.79
N TYR A 141 4.08 -16.76 -6.91
CA TYR A 141 3.12 -15.72 -7.27
C TYR A 141 3.26 -14.43 -6.46
N GLU A 142 3.34 -14.54 -5.13
CA GLU A 142 3.43 -13.37 -4.25
C GLU A 142 4.77 -12.65 -4.40
N LEU A 143 5.86 -13.39 -4.56
CA LEU A 143 7.19 -12.83 -4.85
C LEU A 143 7.19 -12.13 -6.22
N GLU A 144 6.65 -12.75 -7.24
CA GLU A 144 6.56 -12.17 -8.59
C GLU A 144 5.62 -10.94 -8.60
N THR A 145 4.58 -10.93 -7.79
CA THR A 145 3.75 -9.74 -7.55
C THR A 145 4.59 -8.58 -7.01
N GLY A 146 5.45 -8.83 -6.02
CA GLY A 146 6.39 -7.84 -5.52
C GLY A 146 7.34 -7.32 -6.59
N LYS A 147 7.88 -8.22 -7.42
CA LYS A 147 8.80 -7.85 -8.50
C LYS A 147 8.14 -6.97 -9.57
N VAL A 148 6.91 -7.26 -10.00
CA VAL A 148 6.21 -6.39 -10.98
C VAL A 148 5.85 -5.03 -10.39
N ILE A 149 5.61 -4.94 -9.06
CA ILE A 149 5.48 -3.66 -8.36
C ILE A 149 6.80 -2.88 -8.46
N VAL A 150 7.92 -3.48 -8.08
CA VAL A 150 9.26 -2.86 -8.14
C VAL A 150 9.61 -2.44 -9.58
N GLU A 151 9.34 -3.30 -10.56
CA GLU A 151 9.52 -2.99 -11.99
C GLU A 151 8.76 -1.72 -12.41
N THR A 152 7.52 -1.56 -11.93
CA THR A 152 6.66 -0.41 -12.24
C THR A 152 7.25 0.91 -11.69
N PHE A 153 8.08 0.85 -10.66
CA PHE A 153 8.72 2.00 -10.03
C PHE A 153 10.17 2.26 -10.49
N LYS A 154 10.67 1.53 -11.49
CA LYS A 154 12.05 1.69 -11.97
C LYS A 154 12.44 3.15 -12.29
N ASP A 155 11.49 3.94 -12.82
CA ASP A 155 11.68 5.33 -13.20
C ASP A 155 10.78 6.28 -12.39
N LYS A 156 10.31 5.85 -11.21
CA LYS A 156 9.42 6.62 -10.33
C LYS A 156 9.95 6.62 -8.91
N ASP A 157 9.69 7.70 -8.19
CA ASP A 157 10.00 7.79 -6.77
C ASP A 157 8.86 7.17 -5.94
N PRO A 158 9.08 6.04 -5.25
CA PRO A 158 8.07 5.41 -4.42
C PRO A 158 7.67 6.27 -3.21
N ASN A 159 8.51 7.20 -2.77
CA ASN A 159 8.17 8.12 -1.69
C ASN A 159 7.23 9.23 -2.17
N ALA A 160 7.34 9.63 -3.43
CA ALA A 160 6.47 10.64 -4.03
C ALA A 160 5.13 10.06 -4.52
N ILE A 161 5.09 8.76 -4.82
CA ILE A 161 3.88 8.04 -5.24
C ILE A 161 3.76 6.77 -4.37
N PRO A 162 3.26 6.89 -3.11
CA PRO A 162 3.30 5.79 -2.15
C PRO A 162 2.18 4.75 -2.36
N GLY A 163 1.97 4.30 -3.59
CA GLY A 163 0.96 3.28 -3.91
C GLY A 163 0.94 2.87 -5.38
N VAL A 164 0.35 1.72 -5.63
CA VAL A 164 0.27 1.07 -6.94
C VAL A 164 -0.99 0.22 -7.05
N LEU A 165 -1.49 0.06 -8.26
CA LEU A 165 -2.50 -0.92 -8.60
C LEU A 165 -1.81 -2.13 -9.23
N VAL A 166 -2.04 -3.32 -8.70
CA VAL A 166 -1.59 -4.56 -9.34
C VAL A 166 -2.67 -5.06 -10.28
N PHE A 167 -2.33 -5.17 -11.57
CA PHE A 167 -3.28 -5.57 -12.62
C PHE A 167 -4.00 -6.89 -12.28
N ASN A 168 -5.32 -6.92 -12.45
CA ASN A 168 -6.23 -8.03 -12.09
C ASN A 168 -6.26 -8.41 -10.60
N HIS A 169 -5.60 -7.67 -9.71
CA HIS A 169 -5.51 -8.02 -8.30
C HIS A 169 -6.13 -6.93 -7.41
N GLY A 170 -5.37 -5.90 -7.08
CA GLY A 170 -5.81 -4.84 -6.17
C GLY A 170 -4.68 -3.87 -5.83
N PRO A 171 -4.94 -2.91 -4.93
CA PRO A 171 -3.97 -1.90 -4.55
C PRO A 171 -2.98 -2.40 -3.49
N PHE A 172 -1.75 -1.92 -3.59
CA PHE A 172 -0.76 -1.87 -2.52
C PHE A 172 -0.40 -0.41 -2.25
N ALA A 173 -0.18 -0.07 -1.00
CA ALA A 173 0.36 1.22 -0.61
C ALA A 173 1.39 1.06 0.51
N TRP A 174 2.20 2.07 0.70
CA TRP A 174 3.27 2.05 1.69
C TRP A 174 3.47 3.41 2.33
N GLY A 175 4.33 3.47 3.34
CA GLY A 175 4.65 4.70 4.05
C GLY A 175 5.81 4.52 5.03
N LYS A 176 6.07 5.57 5.81
CA LYS A 176 7.12 5.62 6.83
C LYS A 176 6.86 4.73 8.06
N ASP A 177 5.63 4.26 8.22
CA ASP A 177 5.16 3.32 9.25
C ASP A 177 3.84 2.68 8.80
N ALA A 178 3.29 1.75 9.59
CA ALA A 178 2.04 1.05 9.29
C ALA A 178 0.83 2.00 9.18
N PHE A 179 0.76 3.04 10.01
CA PHE A 179 -0.36 4.00 9.98
C PHE A 179 -0.32 4.89 8.75
N ASP A 180 0.87 5.32 8.35
CA ASP A 180 1.06 6.12 7.14
C ASP A 180 0.71 5.30 5.88
N ALA A 181 1.09 4.02 5.84
CA ALA A 181 0.66 3.11 4.77
C ALA A 181 -0.87 2.98 4.70
N VAL A 182 -1.56 2.79 5.84
CA VAL A 182 -3.03 2.74 5.92
C VAL A 182 -3.66 4.06 5.52
N HIS A 183 -3.06 5.20 5.89
CA HIS A 183 -3.51 6.50 5.43
C HIS A 183 -3.45 6.61 3.90
N ASN A 184 -2.31 6.24 3.31
CA ASN A 184 -2.09 6.33 1.87
C ASN A 184 -3.04 5.40 1.08
N ILE A 185 -3.32 4.18 1.54
CA ILE A 185 -4.29 3.31 0.84
C ILE A 185 -5.73 3.81 0.99
N THR A 186 -6.07 4.46 2.11
CA THR A 186 -7.38 5.10 2.29
C THR A 186 -7.57 6.24 1.29
N VAL A 187 -6.55 7.07 1.12
CA VAL A 187 -6.57 8.14 0.10
C VAL A 187 -6.62 7.54 -1.31
N LEU A 188 -5.82 6.49 -1.59
CA LEU A 188 -5.81 5.81 -2.88
C LEU A 188 -7.21 5.30 -3.25
N GLU A 189 -7.92 4.65 -2.32
CA GLU A 189 -9.31 4.20 -2.53
C GLU A 189 -10.24 5.36 -2.88
N GLN A 190 -10.12 6.49 -2.15
CA GLN A 190 -10.97 7.66 -2.41
C GLN A 190 -10.67 8.33 -3.76
N VAL A 191 -9.41 8.46 -4.14
CA VAL A 191 -9.07 9.06 -5.44
C VAL A 191 -9.39 8.11 -6.60
N ALA A 192 -9.36 6.80 -6.39
CA ALA A 192 -9.84 5.80 -7.35
C ALA A 192 -11.35 5.97 -7.60
N ASN A 193 -12.14 6.13 -6.53
CA ASN A 193 -13.57 6.42 -6.61
C ASN A 193 -13.84 7.72 -7.41
N MET A 194 -13.14 8.80 -7.07
CA MET A 194 -13.25 10.08 -7.77
C MET A 194 -12.85 9.94 -9.25
N ALA A 195 -11.77 9.22 -9.54
CA ALA A 195 -11.30 8.99 -10.90
C ALA A 195 -12.33 8.25 -11.75
N TRP A 196 -12.93 7.19 -11.21
CA TRP A 196 -13.99 6.44 -11.91
C TRP A 196 -15.17 7.36 -12.26
N HIS A 197 -15.68 8.15 -11.31
CA HIS A 197 -16.77 9.08 -11.57
C HIS A 197 -16.38 10.15 -12.59
N ASN A 198 -15.18 10.70 -12.51
CA ASN A 198 -14.68 11.66 -13.47
C ASN A 198 -14.63 11.10 -14.89
N LEU A 199 -14.15 9.87 -15.06
CA LEU A 199 -14.06 9.21 -16.36
C LEU A 199 -15.44 8.85 -16.93
N VAL A 200 -16.42 8.54 -16.08
CA VAL A 200 -17.83 8.35 -16.50
C VAL A 200 -18.43 9.67 -16.98
N LEU A 201 -18.18 10.78 -16.28
CA LEU A 201 -18.69 12.10 -16.65
C LEU A 201 -17.99 12.70 -17.87
N ASN A 202 -16.70 12.49 -17.99
CA ASN A 202 -15.86 12.97 -19.09
C ASN A 202 -14.73 11.98 -19.40
N PRO A 203 -14.93 11.03 -20.33
CA PRO A 203 -13.91 10.03 -20.69
C PRO A 203 -12.60 10.61 -21.23
N ASN A 204 -12.62 11.87 -21.68
CA ASN A 204 -11.44 12.57 -22.22
C ASN A 204 -10.85 13.58 -21.22
N LEU A 205 -11.20 13.48 -19.94
CA LEU A 205 -10.67 14.37 -18.91
C LEU A 205 -9.14 14.27 -18.86
N GLN A 206 -8.49 15.43 -18.90
CA GLN A 206 -7.02 15.50 -18.79
C GLN A 206 -6.62 15.68 -17.33
N PRO A 207 -5.44 15.16 -16.94
CA PRO A 207 -4.87 15.43 -15.62
C PRO A 207 -4.74 16.93 -15.35
N MET A 208 -4.73 17.32 -14.08
CA MET A 208 -4.47 18.70 -13.69
C MET A 208 -3.07 19.16 -14.17
N SER A 209 -2.89 20.47 -14.31
CA SER A 209 -1.59 21.03 -14.72
C SER A 209 -0.51 20.74 -13.67
N GLN A 210 0.73 20.58 -14.13
CA GLN A 210 1.88 20.40 -13.24
C GLN A 210 2.00 21.51 -12.18
N THR A 211 1.65 22.74 -12.53
CA THR A 211 1.68 23.88 -11.60
C THR A 211 0.75 23.69 -10.38
N ILE A 212 -0.45 23.13 -10.60
CA ILE A 212 -1.38 22.84 -9.49
C ILE A 212 -0.88 21.63 -8.70
N LEU A 213 -0.39 20.60 -9.36
CA LEU A 213 0.20 19.44 -8.71
C LEU A 213 1.36 19.84 -7.79
N ASP A 214 2.32 20.60 -8.31
CA ASP A 214 3.46 21.14 -7.54
C ASP A 214 3.00 21.93 -6.34
N LYS A 215 2.03 22.84 -6.54
CA LYS A 215 1.51 23.69 -5.47
C LYS A 215 0.93 22.87 -4.32
N HIS A 216 0.18 21.82 -4.63
CA HIS A 216 -0.47 20.98 -3.61
C HIS A 216 0.49 20.01 -2.96
N TYR A 217 1.30 19.31 -3.73
CA TYR A 217 2.25 18.35 -3.19
C TYR A 217 3.34 19.04 -2.34
N LEU A 218 4.00 20.05 -2.89
CA LEU A 218 5.16 20.66 -2.23
C LEU A 218 4.79 21.46 -0.98
N ARG A 219 3.54 21.94 -0.84
CA ARG A 219 3.10 22.59 0.41
C ARG A 219 3.06 21.65 1.61
N LYS A 220 2.98 20.33 1.37
CA LYS A 220 2.96 19.27 2.41
C LYS A 220 4.27 18.51 2.51
N HIS A 221 4.94 18.27 1.38
CA HIS A 221 6.08 17.34 1.28
C HIS A 221 7.39 18.05 0.84
N GLY A 222 7.31 19.30 0.44
CA GLY A 222 8.49 20.05 -0.02
C GLY A 222 9.37 20.56 1.13
N ALA A 223 10.59 20.98 0.79
CA ALA A 223 11.55 21.54 1.75
C ALA A 223 11.01 22.75 2.53
N ASN A 224 10.02 23.47 1.97
CA ASN A 224 9.34 24.62 2.58
C ASN A 224 7.86 24.31 2.86
N ALA A 225 7.56 23.10 3.30
CA ALA A 225 6.19 22.69 3.64
C ALA A 225 5.61 23.63 4.72
N TYR A 226 4.35 24.06 4.54
CA TYR A 226 3.68 24.99 5.44
C TYR A 226 2.25 24.56 5.78
N TYR A 227 1.79 23.41 5.27
CA TYR A 227 0.44 22.90 5.52
C TYR A 227 0.44 21.91 6.68
N GLY A 228 -0.55 22.09 7.57
CA GLY A 228 -0.71 21.26 8.75
C GLY A 228 -0.35 22.02 10.03
N GLN A 229 -0.42 21.31 11.15
CA GLN A 229 0.02 21.81 12.46
C GLN A 229 1.49 21.34 12.63
N GLY A 230 2.40 22.08 12.06
CA GLY A 230 3.84 21.79 12.15
C GLY A 230 4.42 21.96 13.53
#